data_dd9b63f93eb87fec16c0f12fc828abe8
#
_entry.id   dd9b63f93eb87fec16c0f12fc828abe8
#
_cell.length_a   1.000
_cell.length_b   1.000
_cell.length_c   1.000
_cell.angle_alpha   90.00
_cell.angle_beta   90.00
_cell.angle_gamma   90.00
#
_symmetry.space_group_name_H-M   'P 1'
#
loop_
_entity.id
_entity.type
_entity.pdbx_description
1 polymer ?
#
loop_
_entity_poly.entity_id
_entity_poly.type
_entity_poly.pdbx_seq_one_letter_code
_entity_poly.pdbx_strand_id
1 'polypeptide(L)'
;MFKKVQMLALSLVLTTGFMVGCNKTDKNGEELKVTLVLDEGGVNDQSFNQSAWEGALKAQEDYNVEVSYLESHQESEYLSNIETAIDNDSDLIIGVGFKLTDTIKDAALAYPEENFAIIDGTYDEIPENVQPILFNEQEAGYSVGLIAAKTTKTNKIGFVGGMEIPSVTNFLVGFEKALKEENKDTEVLVQYANSFTDAAKGKAIANQMINKDVDIIFTAGGGVNNGVYESARELGAKVIGVDMPCSYIAPDIIITSALKNVGTGVELTIKDLVEGNFKGGEPKMFDLSNGGVGFEKTDLLSDKTIEYVENKIK
;
A
#
# COMPACT_ATOMS: atom_id res chain seq x y z
N MET A 1 -21.23 -12.15 85.58
CA MET A 1 -21.86 -11.10 84.71
C MET A 1 -20.92 -10.83 83.58
N PHE A 2 -20.99 -11.63 82.50
CA PHE A 2 -20.06 -11.54 81.35
C PHE A 2 -20.80 -10.94 80.15
N LYS A 3 -20.37 -9.76 79.70
CA LYS A 3 -20.86 -9.13 78.48
C LYS A 3 -20.07 -9.72 77.29
N LYS A 4 -20.79 -10.32 76.35
CA LYS A 4 -20.26 -10.76 75.03
C LYS A 4 -20.06 -9.54 74.14
N VAL A 5 -18.85 -9.34 73.68
CA VAL A 5 -18.53 -8.40 72.58
C VAL A 5 -18.60 -9.18 71.30
N GLN A 6 -19.51 -8.81 70.40
CA GLN A 6 -19.58 -9.32 69.02
C GLN A 6 -18.64 -8.48 68.18
N MET A 7 -17.65 -9.13 67.57
CA MET A 7 -16.72 -8.55 66.61
C MET A 7 -17.33 -8.74 65.21
N LEU A 8 -17.72 -7.63 64.58
CA LEU A 8 -18.24 -7.58 63.20
C LEU A 8 -17.02 -7.53 62.27
N ALA A 9 -16.73 -8.64 61.57
CA ALA A 9 -15.71 -8.67 60.54
C ALA A 9 -16.29 -8.12 59.21
N LEU A 10 -15.80 -6.96 58.81
CA LEU A 10 -16.16 -6.31 57.54
C LEU A 10 -15.22 -6.89 56.45
N SER A 11 -15.70 -7.85 55.65
CA SER A 11 -14.98 -8.38 54.51
C SER A 11 -15.04 -7.43 53.33
N LEU A 12 -13.91 -6.75 53.07
CA LEU A 12 -13.71 -5.89 51.89
C LEU A 12 -13.42 -6.82 50.69
N VAL A 13 -14.44 -6.99 49.82
CA VAL A 13 -14.26 -7.69 48.57
C VAL A 13 -13.62 -6.71 47.55
N LEU A 14 -12.30 -6.84 47.33
CA LEU A 14 -11.63 -6.20 46.20
C LEU A 14 -12.03 -6.96 44.94
N THR A 15 -12.97 -6.37 44.18
CA THR A 15 -13.19 -6.77 42.78
C THR A 15 -12.07 -6.19 41.92
N THR A 16 -11.01 -6.97 41.72
CA THR A 16 -10.06 -6.75 40.63
C THR A 16 -10.80 -7.04 39.33
N GLY A 17 -11.23 -6.00 38.65
CA GLY A 17 -11.70 -6.10 37.27
C GLY A 17 -10.55 -6.54 36.37
N PHE A 18 -10.49 -7.82 36.04
CA PHE A 18 -9.74 -8.28 34.90
C PHE A 18 -10.41 -7.70 33.64
N MET A 19 -9.76 -6.74 33.00
CA MET A 19 -10.03 -6.47 31.59
C MET A 19 -9.56 -7.70 30.81
N VAL A 20 -10.47 -8.62 30.55
CA VAL A 20 -10.26 -9.68 29.58
C VAL A 20 -10.36 -8.98 28.23
N GLY A 21 -9.21 -8.61 27.65
CA GLY A 21 -9.12 -8.36 26.21
C GLY A 21 -9.61 -9.65 25.54
N CYS A 22 -10.65 -9.54 24.71
CA CYS A 22 -11.09 -10.66 23.89
C CYS A 22 -10.01 -10.93 22.84
N ASN A 23 -8.99 -11.75 23.17
CA ASN A 23 -8.23 -12.47 22.15
C ASN A 23 -9.19 -13.50 21.56
N LYS A 24 -9.63 -13.27 20.32
CA LYS A 24 -10.17 -14.34 19.51
C LYS A 24 -8.98 -15.12 18.97
N THR A 25 -8.67 -16.21 19.61
CA THR A 25 -7.89 -17.31 19.10
C THR A 25 -8.78 -18.14 18.17
N ASP A 26 -8.19 -18.87 17.24
CA ASP A 26 -8.91 -19.86 16.45
C ASP A 26 -9.67 -20.87 17.34
N LYS A 27 -10.37 -21.83 16.71
CA LYS A 27 -11.15 -22.86 17.42
C LYS A 27 -10.32 -23.70 18.39
N ASN A 28 -8.96 -23.64 18.31
CA ASN A 28 -8.02 -24.42 19.12
C ASN A 28 -7.26 -23.59 20.15
N GLY A 29 -7.36 -22.26 20.15
CA GLY A 29 -6.64 -21.37 21.06
C GLY A 29 -5.22 -21.01 20.58
N GLU A 30 -4.91 -21.26 19.30
CA GLU A 30 -3.64 -20.91 18.67
C GLU A 30 -3.69 -19.48 18.11
N GLU A 31 -2.54 -18.85 17.94
CA GLU A 31 -2.38 -17.53 17.35
C GLU A 31 -2.57 -17.62 15.85
N LEU A 32 -3.39 -16.71 15.27
CA LEU A 32 -3.62 -16.67 13.81
C LEU A 32 -2.32 -16.31 13.08
N LYS A 33 -2.08 -16.98 11.95
CA LYS A 33 -0.90 -16.79 11.11
C LYS A 33 -1.25 -16.20 9.77
N VAL A 34 -0.50 -15.19 9.35
CA VAL A 34 -0.68 -14.54 8.05
C VAL A 34 0.65 -14.51 7.31
N THR A 35 0.65 -14.99 6.06
CA THR A 35 1.83 -14.97 5.21
C THR A 35 1.62 -14.11 3.99
N LEU A 36 2.53 -13.15 3.75
CA LEU A 36 2.61 -12.39 2.53
C LEU A 36 3.51 -13.11 1.52
N VAL A 37 3.06 -13.29 0.30
CA VAL A 37 3.89 -13.75 -0.82
C VAL A 37 4.18 -12.55 -1.71
N LEU A 38 5.47 -12.19 -1.79
CA LEU A 38 5.95 -10.99 -2.50
C LEU A 38 6.44 -11.35 -3.89
N ASP A 39 6.33 -10.38 -4.80
CA ASP A 39 6.91 -10.49 -6.14
C ASP A 39 8.43 -10.21 -6.15
N GLU A 40 9.03 -10.11 -7.35
CA GLU A 40 10.48 -9.93 -7.52
C GLU A 40 11.01 -8.58 -7.02
N GLY A 41 10.12 -7.66 -6.63
CA GLY A 41 10.51 -6.39 -6.01
C GLY A 41 11.17 -6.57 -4.64
N GLY A 42 10.80 -7.63 -3.94
CA GLY A 42 11.28 -7.92 -2.59
C GLY A 42 10.77 -6.93 -1.53
N VAL A 43 10.96 -7.26 -0.26
CA VAL A 43 10.41 -6.50 0.87
C VAL A 43 11.00 -5.09 1.04
N ASN A 44 12.18 -4.83 0.49
CA ASN A 44 12.91 -3.57 0.63
C ASN A 44 12.86 -2.69 -0.63
N ASP A 45 11.75 -2.69 -1.37
CA ASP A 45 11.59 -1.91 -2.60
C ASP A 45 11.41 -0.40 -2.37
N GLN A 46 11.30 0.03 -1.11
CA GLN A 46 11.02 1.40 -0.68
C GLN A 46 9.70 1.96 -1.26
N SER A 47 8.74 1.08 -1.54
CA SER A 47 7.48 1.41 -2.19
C SER A 47 6.39 0.39 -1.77
N PHE A 48 5.88 -0.37 -2.72
CA PHE A 48 4.70 -1.21 -2.66
C PHE A 48 4.82 -2.41 -1.70
N ASN A 49 5.85 -3.24 -1.89
CA ASN A 49 6.05 -4.44 -1.06
C ASN A 49 6.43 -4.08 0.38
N GLN A 50 7.28 -3.06 0.55
CA GLN A 50 7.63 -2.56 1.88
C GLN A 50 6.40 -2.06 2.62
N SER A 51 5.53 -1.28 1.94
CA SER A 51 4.27 -0.79 2.53
C SER A 51 3.37 -1.93 2.97
N ALA A 52 3.22 -2.98 2.16
CA ALA A 52 2.44 -4.16 2.53
C ALA A 52 2.97 -4.84 3.80
N TRP A 53 4.28 -5.03 3.87
CA TRP A 53 4.94 -5.63 5.02
C TRP A 53 4.82 -4.78 6.30
N GLU A 54 5.00 -3.48 6.20
CA GLU A 54 4.81 -2.56 7.34
C GLU A 54 3.38 -2.63 7.88
N GLY A 55 2.38 -2.79 7.01
CA GLY A 55 0.98 -3.01 7.42
C GLY A 55 0.77 -4.34 8.14
N ALA A 56 1.42 -5.42 7.70
CA ALA A 56 1.39 -6.70 8.39
C ALA A 56 2.04 -6.63 9.79
N LEU A 57 3.21 -5.98 9.90
CA LEU A 57 3.87 -5.76 11.19
C LEU A 57 3.00 -4.94 12.15
N LYS A 58 2.30 -3.91 11.62
CA LYS A 58 1.35 -3.15 12.42
C LYS A 58 0.17 -4.00 12.89
N ALA A 59 -0.36 -4.86 12.03
CA ALA A 59 -1.41 -5.79 12.42
C ALA A 59 -0.93 -6.78 13.50
N GLN A 60 0.31 -7.27 13.41
CA GLN A 60 0.93 -8.11 14.45
C GLN A 60 0.97 -7.39 15.79
N GLU A 61 1.37 -6.11 15.80
CA GLU A 61 1.43 -5.31 17.04
C GLU A 61 0.04 -5.06 17.63
N ASP A 62 -0.96 -4.75 16.78
CA ASP A 62 -2.28 -4.30 17.23
C ASP A 62 -3.24 -5.46 17.53
N TYR A 63 -3.12 -6.62 16.86
CA TYR A 63 -4.12 -7.70 16.90
C TYR A 63 -3.61 -9.05 17.37
N ASN A 64 -2.34 -9.14 17.75
CA ASN A 64 -1.71 -10.38 18.23
C ASN A 64 -1.87 -11.54 17.22
N VAL A 65 -1.34 -11.34 16.03
CA VAL A 65 -1.24 -12.34 14.96
C VAL A 65 0.23 -12.58 14.63
N GLU A 66 0.59 -13.78 14.24
CA GLU A 66 1.92 -14.07 13.69
C GLU A 66 1.95 -13.69 12.21
N VAL A 67 2.91 -12.84 11.79
CA VAL A 67 3.05 -12.46 10.38
C VAL A 67 4.41 -12.90 9.85
N SER A 68 4.41 -13.34 8.60
CA SER A 68 5.61 -13.71 7.86
C SER A 68 5.52 -13.28 6.40
N TYR A 69 6.66 -13.31 5.69
CA TYR A 69 6.67 -13.13 4.25
C TYR A 69 7.59 -14.14 3.56
N LEU A 70 7.28 -14.41 2.30
CA LEU A 70 8.09 -15.21 1.39
C LEU A 70 8.38 -14.37 0.15
N GLU A 71 9.66 -14.11 -0.13
CA GLU A 71 10.09 -13.40 -1.33
C GLU A 71 10.19 -14.36 -2.51
N SER A 72 9.76 -13.90 -3.68
CA SER A 72 9.93 -14.61 -4.94
C SER A 72 10.91 -13.87 -5.83
N HIS A 73 11.90 -14.57 -6.35
CA HIS A 73 12.91 -13.97 -7.25
C HIS A 73 12.53 -14.12 -8.72
N GLN A 74 11.49 -14.92 -9.00
CA GLN A 74 10.93 -15.17 -10.33
C GLN A 74 9.50 -15.71 -10.21
N GLU A 75 8.70 -15.50 -11.25
CA GLU A 75 7.27 -15.92 -11.27
C GLU A 75 7.07 -17.42 -11.02
N SER A 76 8.02 -18.27 -11.44
CA SER A 76 7.95 -19.71 -11.20
C SER A 76 8.03 -20.12 -9.71
N GLU A 77 8.37 -19.21 -8.81
CA GLU A 77 8.43 -19.46 -7.38
C GLU A 77 7.11 -19.11 -6.66
N TYR A 78 6.17 -18.40 -7.30
CA TYR A 78 4.94 -17.95 -6.66
C TYR A 78 4.13 -19.10 -6.08
N LEU A 79 3.86 -20.14 -6.89
CA LEU A 79 3.07 -21.28 -6.44
C LEU A 79 3.77 -22.03 -5.28
N SER A 80 5.06 -22.28 -5.36
CA SER A 80 5.79 -22.97 -4.30
C SER A 80 5.84 -22.17 -3.01
N ASN A 81 5.87 -20.84 -3.08
CA ASN A 81 5.79 -19.98 -1.91
C ASN A 81 4.39 -20.00 -1.29
N ILE A 82 3.33 -20.00 -2.12
CA ILE A 82 1.95 -20.14 -1.63
C ILE A 82 1.76 -21.49 -0.95
N GLU A 83 2.21 -22.59 -1.57
CA GLU A 83 2.15 -23.93 -0.97
C GLU A 83 2.97 -24.01 0.33
N THR A 84 4.12 -23.34 0.40
CA THR A 84 4.91 -23.23 1.66
C THR A 84 4.12 -22.49 2.75
N ALA A 85 3.37 -21.45 2.41
CA ALA A 85 2.52 -20.75 3.37
C ALA A 85 1.39 -21.65 3.88
N ILE A 86 0.77 -22.45 3.00
CA ILE A 86 -0.25 -23.43 3.35
C ILE A 86 0.35 -24.52 4.29
N ASP A 87 1.50 -25.07 3.91
CA ASP A 87 2.20 -26.10 4.71
C ASP A 87 2.63 -25.59 6.12
N ASN A 88 2.76 -24.27 6.29
CA ASN A 88 3.04 -23.61 7.56
C ASN A 88 1.78 -23.25 8.36
N ASP A 89 0.60 -23.76 7.95
CA ASP A 89 -0.70 -23.51 8.58
C ASP A 89 -1.07 -22.02 8.64
N SER A 90 -0.86 -21.26 7.53
CA SER A 90 -1.28 -19.85 7.46
C SER A 90 -2.80 -19.74 7.34
N ASP A 91 -3.45 -19.01 8.25
CA ASP A 91 -4.91 -18.73 8.22
C ASP A 91 -5.33 -17.77 7.12
N LEU A 92 -4.38 -16.97 6.60
CA LEU A 92 -4.55 -16.06 5.46
C LEU A 92 -3.25 -15.94 4.68
N ILE A 93 -3.33 -16.08 3.37
CA ILE A 93 -2.21 -15.90 2.45
C ILE A 93 -2.51 -14.68 1.57
N ILE A 94 -1.63 -13.68 1.61
CA ILE A 94 -1.79 -12.43 0.87
C ILE A 94 -0.78 -12.39 -0.28
N GLY A 95 -1.25 -12.49 -1.52
CA GLY A 95 -0.44 -12.22 -2.71
C GLY A 95 -0.23 -10.70 -2.87
N VAL A 96 1.02 -10.25 -2.93
CA VAL A 96 1.37 -8.83 -3.03
C VAL A 96 1.74 -8.50 -4.47
N GLY A 97 0.80 -7.89 -5.19
CA GLY A 97 0.98 -7.41 -6.54
C GLY A 97 0.29 -8.25 -7.63
N PHE A 98 -0.05 -7.57 -8.72
CA PHE A 98 -0.86 -8.10 -9.80
C PHE A 98 -0.28 -9.38 -10.46
N LYS A 99 1.03 -9.59 -10.43
CA LYS A 99 1.67 -10.77 -11.00
C LYS A 99 1.26 -12.08 -10.34
N LEU A 100 0.86 -12.02 -9.07
CA LEU A 100 0.39 -13.18 -8.33
C LEU A 100 -1.10 -13.50 -8.59
N THR A 101 -1.81 -12.67 -9.37
CA THR A 101 -3.27 -12.78 -9.57
C THR A 101 -3.69 -14.16 -10.03
N ASP A 102 -3.11 -14.69 -11.12
CA ASP A 102 -3.46 -16.00 -11.65
C ASP A 102 -3.06 -17.12 -10.69
N THR A 103 -1.87 -17.02 -10.07
CA THR A 103 -1.39 -18.06 -9.14
C THR A 103 -2.24 -18.13 -7.87
N ILE A 104 -2.68 -16.98 -7.33
CA ILE A 104 -3.60 -16.94 -6.17
C ILE A 104 -4.95 -17.56 -6.55
N LYS A 105 -5.48 -17.30 -7.75
CA LYS A 105 -6.73 -17.93 -8.22
C LYS A 105 -6.60 -19.44 -8.31
N ASP A 106 -5.53 -19.92 -8.92
CA ASP A 106 -5.30 -21.36 -9.10
C ASP A 106 -5.13 -22.05 -7.74
N ALA A 107 -4.39 -21.44 -6.82
CA ALA A 107 -4.25 -21.95 -5.46
C ALA A 107 -5.59 -21.95 -4.71
N ALA A 108 -6.37 -20.88 -4.79
CA ALA A 108 -7.67 -20.79 -4.13
C ALA A 108 -8.66 -21.86 -4.61
N LEU A 109 -8.63 -22.20 -5.91
CA LEU A 109 -9.45 -23.28 -6.47
C LEU A 109 -8.96 -24.68 -6.05
N ALA A 110 -7.65 -24.85 -5.85
CA ALA A 110 -7.04 -26.09 -5.39
C ALA A 110 -7.21 -26.33 -3.87
N TYR A 111 -7.26 -25.25 -3.10
CA TYR A 111 -7.35 -25.25 -1.64
C TYR A 111 -8.55 -24.42 -1.15
N PRO A 112 -9.79 -24.91 -1.36
CA PRO A 112 -11.02 -24.12 -1.11
C PRO A 112 -11.29 -23.82 0.37
N GLU A 113 -10.61 -24.50 1.29
CA GLU A 113 -10.74 -24.26 2.75
C GLU A 113 -9.78 -23.16 3.26
N GLU A 114 -8.78 -22.75 2.45
CA GLU A 114 -7.81 -21.74 2.80
C GLU A 114 -8.30 -20.34 2.40
N ASN A 115 -7.91 -19.31 3.15
CA ASN A 115 -8.24 -17.92 2.83
C ASN A 115 -7.10 -17.26 2.07
N PHE A 116 -7.46 -16.54 1.03
CA PHE A 116 -6.52 -15.78 0.21
C PHE A 116 -6.94 -14.32 0.08
N ALA A 117 -5.96 -13.44 -0.06
CA ALA A 117 -6.17 -12.09 -0.55
C ALA A 117 -5.18 -11.78 -1.67
N ILE A 118 -5.54 -10.85 -2.56
CA ILE A 118 -4.67 -10.39 -3.65
C ILE A 118 -4.68 -8.88 -3.73
N ILE A 119 -3.50 -8.25 -3.69
CA ILE A 119 -3.35 -6.80 -3.82
C ILE A 119 -3.16 -6.46 -5.29
N ASP A 120 -3.93 -5.51 -5.81
CA ASP A 120 -3.91 -5.03 -7.21
C ASP A 120 -4.31 -6.08 -8.25
N GLY A 121 -4.94 -7.17 -7.82
CA GLY A 121 -5.49 -8.20 -8.67
C GLY A 121 -6.99 -8.34 -8.48
N THR A 122 -7.73 -8.69 -9.53
CA THR A 122 -9.16 -9.02 -9.46
C THR A 122 -9.53 -9.96 -10.60
N TYR A 123 -10.74 -10.52 -10.56
CA TYR A 123 -11.21 -11.51 -11.50
C TYR A 123 -12.64 -11.18 -11.95
N ASP A 124 -13.05 -11.63 -13.15
CA ASP A 124 -14.44 -11.55 -13.59
C ASP A 124 -15.36 -12.35 -12.67
N GLU A 125 -14.90 -13.55 -12.25
CA GLU A 125 -15.53 -14.38 -11.23
C GLU A 125 -14.52 -14.57 -10.09
N ILE A 126 -14.78 -13.92 -8.95
CA ILE A 126 -13.90 -13.95 -7.78
C ILE A 126 -14.18 -15.26 -7.01
N PRO A 127 -13.15 -16.11 -6.74
CA PRO A 127 -13.34 -17.29 -5.88
C PRO A 127 -13.86 -16.91 -4.49
N GLU A 128 -14.75 -17.73 -3.91
CA GLU A 128 -15.40 -17.43 -2.63
C GLU A 128 -14.44 -17.28 -1.45
N ASN A 129 -13.23 -17.82 -1.56
CA ASN A 129 -12.16 -17.74 -0.55
C ASN A 129 -11.05 -16.73 -0.91
N VAL A 130 -11.25 -15.85 -1.90
CA VAL A 130 -10.31 -14.80 -2.29
C VAL A 130 -10.90 -13.42 -2.05
N GLN A 131 -10.19 -12.54 -1.33
CA GLN A 131 -10.52 -11.13 -1.22
C GLN A 131 -9.56 -10.27 -2.04
N PRO A 132 -9.98 -9.68 -3.18
CA PRO A 132 -9.21 -8.64 -3.84
C PRO A 132 -9.14 -7.37 -3.00
N ILE A 133 -7.93 -6.83 -2.84
CA ILE A 133 -7.64 -5.56 -2.16
C ILE A 133 -7.28 -4.55 -3.25
N LEU A 134 -8.17 -3.59 -3.51
CA LEU A 134 -8.07 -2.63 -4.60
C LEU A 134 -8.02 -1.21 -4.08
N PHE A 135 -7.39 -0.32 -4.85
CA PHE A 135 -7.22 1.09 -4.51
C PHE A 135 -7.72 1.99 -5.63
N ASN A 136 -8.20 3.19 -5.27
CA ASN A 136 -8.58 4.20 -6.25
C ASN A 136 -7.37 5.10 -6.57
N GLU A 137 -6.44 4.59 -7.36
CA GLU A 137 -5.23 5.31 -7.75
C GLU A 137 -5.53 6.58 -8.54
N GLN A 138 -6.71 6.67 -9.18
CA GLN A 138 -7.12 7.88 -9.89
C GLN A 138 -7.29 9.06 -8.93
N GLU A 139 -7.79 8.82 -7.72
CA GLU A 139 -7.93 9.88 -6.71
C GLU A 139 -6.58 10.35 -6.18
N ALA A 140 -5.63 9.42 -5.94
CA ALA A 140 -4.28 9.76 -5.55
C ALA A 140 -3.56 10.55 -6.66
N GLY A 141 -3.62 10.05 -7.90
CA GLY A 141 -3.07 10.72 -9.07
C GLY A 141 -3.64 12.12 -9.28
N TYR A 142 -4.96 12.29 -9.13
CA TYR A 142 -5.63 13.58 -9.22
C TYR A 142 -5.10 14.56 -8.17
N SER A 143 -4.95 14.10 -6.92
CA SER A 143 -4.46 14.92 -5.81
C SER A 143 -3.06 15.48 -6.10
N VAL A 144 -2.13 14.65 -6.54
CA VAL A 144 -0.77 15.09 -6.85
C VAL A 144 -0.66 15.82 -8.18
N GLY A 145 -1.60 15.58 -9.11
CA GLY A 145 -1.74 16.37 -10.35
C GLY A 145 -2.08 17.83 -10.09
N LEU A 146 -2.96 18.11 -9.11
CA LEU A 146 -3.24 19.46 -8.64
C LEU A 146 -1.98 20.15 -8.11
N ILE A 147 -1.14 19.41 -7.34
CA ILE A 147 0.13 19.89 -6.80
C ILE A 147 1.09 20.21 -7.96
N ALA A 148 1.25 19.28 -8.90
CA ALA A 148 2.13 19.44 -10.04
C ALA A 148 1.77 20.67 -10.87
N ALA A 149 0.48 20.89 -11.16
CA ALA A 149 -0.01 22.05 -11.90
C ALA A 149 0.32 23.40 -11.22
N LYS A 150 0.36 23.44 -9.89
CA LYS A 150 0.72 24.65 -9.11
C LYS A 150 2.23 24.83 -8.95
N THR A 151 3.01 23.80 -9.21
CA THR A 151 4.46 23.78 -8.89
C THR A 151 5.34 23.87 -10.13
N THR A 152 4.91 23.31 -11.27
CA THR A 152 5.69 23.33 -12.53
C THR A 152 5.98 24.76 -13.00
N LYS A 153 7.16 24.96 -13.56
CA LYS A 153 7.62 26.22 -14.13
C LYS A 153 7.71 26.15 -15.66
N THR A 154 7.89 24.96 -16.20
CA THR A 154 8.05 24.74 -17.65
C THR A 154 6.76 24.32 -18.33
N ASN A 155 5.75 23.91 -17.57
CA ASN A 155 4.54 23.21 -18.05
C ASN A 155 4.86 21.90 -18.80
N LYS A 156 6.03 21.31 -18.54
CA LYS A 156 6.40 19.99 -19.04
C LYS A 156 6.67 19.07 -17.87
N ILE A 157 5.87 18.04 -17.78
CA ILE A 157 5.90 17.09 -16.67
C ILE A 157 6.14 15.69 -17.23
N GLY A 158 6.94 14.88 -16.52
CA GLY A 158 7.18 13.48 -16.83
C GLY A 158 6.28 12.56 -16.02
N PHE A 159 5.88 11.44 -16.60
CA PHE A 159 5.37 10.28 -15.89
C PHE A 159 6.23 9.07 -16.21
N VAL A 160 6.79 8.44 -15.17
CA VAL A 160 7.61 7.22 -15.30
C VAL A 160 6.86 6.10 -14.61
N GLY A 161 6.24 5.21 -15.38
CA GLY A 161 5.59 4.00 -14.85
C GLY A 161 6.52 2.80 -14.86
N GLY A 162 6.29 1.84 -13.96
CA GLY A 162 6.97 0.55 -14.00
C GLY A 162 6.53 -0.27 -15.20
N MET A 163 5.28 -0.69 -15.20
CA MET A 163 4.61 -1.40 -16.30
C MET A 163 3.29 -0.71 -16.67
N GLU A 164 2.84 -0.90 -17.91
CA GLU A 164 1.56 -0.35 -18.38
C GLU A 164 0.40 -1.26 -17.98
N ILE A 165 0.02 -1.20 -16.71
CA ILE A 165 -1.06 -2.01 -16.10
C ILE A 165 -2.05 -1.12 -15.37
N PRO A 166 -3.30 -1.55 -15.10
CA PRO A 166 -4.33 -0.73 -14.49
C PRO A 166 -3.90 -0.04 -13.20
N SER A 167 -3.26 -0.73 -12.26
CA SER A 167 -2.81 -0.17 -10.98
C SER A 167 -1.69 0.88 -11.10
N VAL A 168 -1.10 1.05 -12.30
CA VAL A 168 -0.14 2.12 -12.62
C VAL A 168 -0.78 3.18 -13.52
N THR A 169 -1.52 2.76 -14.56
CA THR A 169 -2.14 3.71 -15.50
C THR A 169 -3.25 4.54 -14.86
N ASN A 170 -3.93 4.02 -13.83
CA ASN A 170 -4.94 4.76 -13.09
C ASN A 170 -4.36 5.99 -12.39
N PHE A 171 -3.13 5.93 -11.86
CA PHE A 171 -2.46 7.13 -11.34
C PHE A 171 -2.33 8.20 -12.44
N LEU A 172 -1.87 7.80 -13.63
CA LEU A 172 -1.71 8.72 -14.77
C LEU A 172 -3.04 9.35 -15.18
N VAL A 173 -4.13 8.56 -15.26
CA VAL A 173 -5.46 9.04 -15.63
C VAL A 173 -5.92 10.15 -14.68
N GLY A 174 -5.81 9.94 -13.38
CA GLY A 174 -6.17 10.97 -12.39
C GLY A 174 -5.26 12.20 -12.48
N PHE A 175 -3.96 11.97 -12.65
CA PHE A 175 -2.95 13.01 -12.79
C PHE A 175 -3.20 13.92 -13.99
N GLU A 176 -3.39 13.34 -15.18
CA GLU A 176 -3.68 14.10 -16.38
C GLU A 176 -5.00 14.86 -16.30
N LYS A 177 -6.02 14.28 -15.64
CA LYS A 177 -7.30 14.96 -15.39
C LYS A 177 -7.07 16.26 -14.62
N ALA A 178 -6.34 16.21 -13.51
CA ALA A 178 -6.05 17.38 -12.70
C ALA A 178 -5.26 18.44 -13.48
N LEU A 179 -4.23 18.03 -14.24
CA LEU A 179 -3.44 18.93 -15.06
C LEU A 179 -4.30 19.65 -16.12
N LYS A 180 -5.19 18.92 -16.80
CA LYS A 180 -6.10 19.52 -17.80
C LYS A 180 -7.08 20.52 -17.21
N GLU A 181 -7.55 20.27 -15.99
CA GLU A 181 -8.47 21.17 -15.29
C GLU A 181 -7.76 22.46 -14.83
N GLU A 182 -6.51 22.37 -14.38
CA GLU A 182 -5.75 23.49 -13.82
C GLU A 182 -4.96 24.28 -14.87
N ASN A 183 -4.36 23.59 -15.84
CA ASN A 183 -3.57 24.22 -16.90
C ASN A 183 -3.56 23.36 -18.18
N LYS A 184 -4.35 23.76 -19.16
CA LYS A 184 -4.52 23.04 -20.43
C LYS A 184 -3.27 22.97 -21.30
N ASP A 185 -2.29 23.84 -21.05
CA ASP A 185 -1.06 23.93 -21.84
C ASP A 185 0.06 23.02 -21.27
N THR A 186 -0.23 22.28 -20.18
CA THR A 186 0.73 21.34 -19.62
C THR A 186 0.91 20.11 -20.52
N GLU A 187 2.14 19.84 -20.92
CA GLU A 187 2.54 18.64 -21.66
C GLU A 187 2.98 17.54 -20.68
N VAL A 188 2.46 16.33 -20.85
CA VAL A 188 2.89 15.16 -20.07
C VAL A 188 3.65 14.20 -20.96
N LEU A 189 4.93 13.95 -20.64
CA LEU A 189 5.76 12.93 -21.28
C LEU A 189 5.61 11.62 -20.51
N VAL A 190 5.03 10.61 -21.14
CA VAL A 190 4.77 9.29 -20.50
C VAL A 190 5.76 8.27 -21.02
N GLN A 191 6.37 7.51 -20.11
CA GLN A 191 7.20 6.36 -20.45
C GLN A 191 7.15 5.28 -19.36
N TYR A 192 7.12 4.01 -19.79
CA TYR A 192 7.16 2.85 -18.91
C TYR A 192 8.51 2.16 -18.99
N ALA A 193 9.05 1.75 -17.83
CA ALA A 193 10.31 1.03 -17.75
C ALA A 193 10.18 -0.45 -18.17
N ASN A 194 8.97 -0.99 -18.24
CA ASN A 194 8.68 -2.41 -18.40
C ASN A 194 9.41 -3.27 -17.34
N SER A 195 9.49 -2.77 -16.11
CA SER A 195 10.11 -3.38 -14.95
C SER A 195 9.66 -2.65 -13.69
N PHE A 196 9.64 -3.34 -12.55
CA PHE A 196 9.49 -2.72 -11.23
C PHE A 196 10.79 -2.73 -10.42
N THR A 197 11.89 -3.26 -10.98
CA THR A 197 13.16 -3.43 -10.26
C THR A 197 14.35 -2.73 -10.91
N ASP A 198 14.24 -2.32 -12.18
CA ASP A 198 15.37 -1.78 -12.98
C ASP A 198 15.57 -0.27 -12.75
N ALA A 199 16.26 0.10 -11.66
CA ALA A 199 16.59 1.49 -11.36
C ALA A 199 17.43 2.17 -12.47
N ALA A 200 18.28 1.42 -13.20
CA ALA A 200 19.07 1.99 -14.27
C ALA A 200 18.19 2.48 -15.44
N LYS A 201 17.12 1.74 -15.78
CA LYS A 201 16.13 2.22 -16.75
C LYS A 201 15.40 3.46 -16.23
N GLY A 202 15.00 3.48 -14.96
CA GLY A 202 14.40 4.66 -14.34
C GLY A 202 15.26 5.90 -14.51
N LYS A 203 16.55 5.79 -14.21
CA LYS A 203 17.53 6.87 -14.38
C LYS A 203 17.65 7.32 -15.85
N ALA A 204 17.74 6.36 -16.78
CA ALA A 204 17.86 6.67 -18.20
C ALA A 204 16.61 7.40 -18.75
N ILE A 205 15.41 6.99 -18.37
CA ILE A 205 14.15 7.63 -18.74
C ILE A 205 14.08 9.05 -18.18
N ALA A 206 14.35 9.20 -16.88
CA ALA A 206 14.33 10.51 -16.22
C ALA A 206 15.33 11.48 -16.86
N ASN A 207 16.56 11.03 -17.17
CA ASN A 207 17.55 11.81 -17.89
C ASN A 207 17.02 12.33 -19.24
N GLN A 208 16.36 11.46 -20.02
CA GLN A 208 15.78 11.85 -21.31
C GLN A 208 14.67 12.89 -21.17
N MET A 209 13.82 12.77 -20.13
CA MET A 209 12.73 13.70 -19.85
C MET A 209 13.26 15.07 -19.42
N ILE A 210 14.19 15.09 -18.46
CA ILE A 210 14.77 16.33 -17.95
C ILE A 210 15.51 17.10 -19.06
N ASN A 211 16.22 16.39 -19.95
CA ASN A 211 16.86 17.01 -21.13
C ASN A 211 15.87 17.58 -22.16
N LYS A 212 14.57 17.32 -22.01
CA LYS A 212 13.46 17.92 -22.79
C LYS A 212 12.72 19.01 -22.00
N ASP A 213 13.34 19.57 -20.98
CA ASP A 213 12.82 20.61 -20.10
C ASP A 213 11.71 20.15 -19.14
N VAL A 214 11.57 18.85 -18.88
CA VAL A 214 10.70 18.36 -17.79
C VAL A 214 11.28 18.83 -16.47
N ASP A 215 10.48 19.50 -15.65
CA ASP A 215 10.89 20.03 -14.35
C ASP A 215 10.29 19.29 -13.16
N ILE A 216 9.26 18.46 -13.40
CA ILE A 216 8.65 17.57 -12.41
C ILE A 216 8.46 16.19 -13.03
N ILE A 217 8.83 15.13 -12.33
CA ILE A 217 8.56 13.75 -12.73
C ILE A 217 7.69 13.08 -11.68
N PHE A 218 6.52 12.59 -12.06
CA PHE A 218 5.73 11.67 -11.26
C PHE A 218 6.18 10.24 -11.59
N THR A 219 6.60 9.48 -10.58
CA THR A 219 7.09 8.11 -10.78
C THR A 219 6.23 7.09 -10.03
N ALA A 220 5.80 6.03 -10.73
CA ALA A 220 4.99 4.92 -10.23
C ALA A 220 5.59 3.59 -10.71
N GLY A 221 6.76 3.22 -10.18
CA GLY A 221 7.54 2.12 -10.72
C GLY A 221 8.30 1.25 -9.72
N GLY A 222 7.92 1.22 -8.42
CA GLY A 222 8.64 0.42 -7.43
C GLY A 222 10.12 0.79 -7.36
N GLY A 223 11.04 -0.18 -7.41
CA GLY A 223 12.49 0.04 -7.38
C GLY A 223 13.04 0.88 -8.54
N VAL A 224 12.31 1.01 -9.67
CA VAL A 224 12.63 1.94 -10.77
C VAL A 224 12.70 3.39 -10.28
N ASN A 225 11.88 3.75 -9.27
CA ASN A 225 11.81 5.09 -8.71
C ASN A 225 13.15 5.59 -8.18
N ASN A 226 14.00 4.69 -7.64
CA ASN A 226 15.31 5.06 -7.13
C ASN A 226 16.22 5.69 -8.20
N GLY A 227 16.15 5.16 -9.42
CA GLY A 227 16.88 5.74 -10.56
C GLY A 227 16.31 7.11 -10.98
N VAL A 228 14.99 7.31 -10.89
CA VAL A 228 14.35 8.60 -11.15
C VAL A 228 14.79 9.63 -10.10
N TYR A 229 14.83 9.26 -8.82
CA TYR A 229 15.29 10.14 -7.74
C TYR A 229 16.76 10.56 -7.93
N GLU A 230 17.61 9.61 -8.30
CA GLU A 230 19.03 9.88 -8.58
C GLU A 230 19.18 10.88 -9.74
N SER A 231 18.53 10.64 -10.87
CA SER A 231 18.56 11.52 -12.04
C SER A 231 18.05 12.94 -11.71
N ALA A 232 16.89 13.02 -11.05
CA ALA A 232 16.27 14.29 -10.70
C ALA A 232 17.16 15.14 -9.77
N ARG A 233 17.84 14.49 -8.81
CA ARG A 233 18.80 15.16 -7.92
C ARG A 233 20.01 15.69 -8.68
N GLU A 234 20.58 14.89 -9.60
CA GLU A 234 21.73 15.26 -10.40
C GLU A 234 21.43 16.42 -11.37
N LEU A 235 20.24 16.43 -11.96
CA LEU A 235 19.87 17.37 -13.03
C LEU A 235 18.94 18.51 -12.59
N GLY A 236 18.53 18.53 -11.31
CA GLY A 236 17.79 19.64 -10.71
C GLY A 236 16.28 19.63 -10.95
N ALA A 237 15.68 18.51 -11.31
CA ALA A 237 14.23 18.36 -11.39
C ALA A 237 13.62 18.03 -10.01
N LYS A 238 12.29 18.17 -9.91
CA LYS A 238 11.50 17.72 -8.76
C LYS A 238 10.83 16.40 -9.05
N VAL A 239 10.44 15.69 -7.99
CA VAL A 239 9.79 14.39 -8.12
C VAL A 239 8.52 14.34 -7.29
N ILE A 240 7.54 13.61 -7.80
CA ILE A 240 6.38 13.11 -7.07
C ILE A 240 6.58 11.60 -6.89
N GLY A 241 6.64 11.16 -5.62
CA GLY A 241 6.75 9.75 -5.26
C GLY A 241 5.43 9.01 -5.33
N VAL A 242 5.42 7.74 -4.97
CA VAL A 242 4.23 6.87 -5.01
C VAL A 242 4.20 5.90 -3.83
N ASP A 243 3.03 5.33 -3.58
CA ASP A 243 2.66 4.33 -2.59
C ASP A 243 2.74 4.85 -1.14
N MET A 244 3.92 5.16 -0.65
CA MET A 244 4.18 5.60 0.72
C MET A 244 4.79 7.01 0.75
N PRO A 245 4.87 7.67 1.92
CA PRO A 245 5.61 8.93 2.05
C PRO A 245 7.07 8.73 1.65
N CYS A 246 7.50 9.36 0.53
CA CYS A 246 8.85 9.19 -0.01
C CYS A 246 9.79 10.36 0.31
N SER A 247 9.30 11.45 0.93
CA SER A 247 10.11 12.64 1.18
C SER A 247 11.35 12.37 2.04
N TYR A 248 11.33 11.36 2.91
CA TYR A 248 12.48 10.96 3.71
C TYR A 248 13.66 10.42 2.88
N ILE A 249 13.38 9.86 1.67
CA ILE A 249 14.40 9.32 0.76
C ILE A 249 15.18 10.46 0.12
N ALA A 250 14.48 11.52 -0.31
CA ALA A 250 15.05 12.63 -1.04
C ALA A 250 14.32 13.94 -0.71
N PRO A 251 14.48 14.49 0.53
CA PRO A 251 13.70 15.62 1.02
C PRO A 251 13.95 16.92 0.26
N ASP A 252 15.03 16.99 -0.49
CA ASP A 252 15.42 18.14 -1.30
C ASP A 252 14.70 18.19 -2.67
N ILE A 253 14.19 17.08 -3.18
CA ILE A 253 13.58 16.99 -4.51
C ILE A 253 12.15 16.44 -4.52
N ILE A 254 11.75 15.58 -3.57
CA ILE A 254 10.40 15.01 -3.52
C ILE A 254 9.43 16.03 -2.94
N ILE A 255 8.57 16.59 -3.81
CA ILE A 255 7.62 17.63 -3.42
C ILE A 255 6.37 17.07 -2.75
N THR A 256 5.99 15.84 -3.07
CA THR A 256 4.88 15.08 -2.51
C THR A 256 4.98 13.63 -2.97
N SER A 257 4.13 12.75 -2.43
CA SER A 257 3.92 11.39 -2.91
C SER A 257 2.43 11.12 -3.11
N ALA A 258 2.07 10.43 -4.19
CA ALA A 258 0.72 9.87 -4.36
C ALA A 258 0.59 8.66 -3.46
N LEU A 259 -0.08 8.82 -2.34
CA LEU A 259 -0.20 7.77 -1.33
C LEU A 259 -1.21 6.71 -1.80
N LYS A 260 -0.75 5.48 -1.79
CA LYS A 260 -1.54 4.27 -1.91
C LYS A 260 -1.21 3.43 -0.68
N ASN A 261 -2.05 3.53 0.33
CA ASN A 261 -1.78 3.02 1.67
C ASN A 261 -1.97 1.48 1.71
N VAL A 262 -1.12 0.76 0.97
CA VAL A 262 -1.14 -0.71 0.86
C VAL A 262 -1.08 -1.35 2.24
N GLY A 263 -0.23 -0.83 3.12
CA GLY A 263 -0.14 -1.28 4.51
C GLY A 263 -1.47 -1.19 5.26
N THR A 264 -2.23 -0.10 5.07
CA THR A 264 -3.58 0.02 5.65
C THR A 264 -4.53 -1.05 5.09
N GLY A 265 -4.44 -1.34 3.78
CA GLY A 265 -5.21 -2.41 3.15
C GLY A 265 -4.91 -3.78 3.78
N VAL A 266 -3.63 -4.09 3.97
CA VAL A 266 -3.18 -5.33 4.62
C VAL A 266 -3.62 -5.38 6.08
N GLU A 267 -3.33 -4.34 6.87
CA GLU A 267 -3.72 -4.24 8.29
C GLU A 267 -5.21 -4.48 8.50
N LEU A 268 -6.06 -3.79 7.72
CA LEU A 268 -7.52 -3.90 7.86
C LEU A 268 -8.06 -5.24 7.34
N THR A 269 -7.37 -5.91 6.42
CA THR A 269 -7.75 -7.27 5.99
C THR A 269 -7.38 -8.30 7.06
N ILE A 270 -6.22 -8.17 7.68
CA ILE A 270 -5.84 -8.99 8.84
C ILE A 270 -6.77 -8.76 10.03
N LYS A 271 -7.13 -7.51 10.30
CA LYS A 271 -8.14 -7.17 11.31
C LYS A 271 -9.46 -7.89 11.07
N ASP A 272 -9.95 -7.85 9.83
CA ASP A 272 -11.20 -8.54 9.48
C ASP A 272 -11.10 -10.05 9.71
N LEU A 273 -9.94 -10.68 9.44
CA LEU A 273 -9.68 -12.07 9.78
C LEU A 273 -9.78 -12.32 11.29
N VAL A 274 -9.07 -11.54 12.10
CA VAL A 274 -9.08 -11.64 13.57
C VAL A 274 -10.48 -11.46 14.15
N GLU A 275 -11.26 -10.54 13.60
CA GLU A 275 -12.64 -10.28 14.04
C GLU A 275 -13.66 -11.29 13.50
N GLY A 276 -13.24 -12.19 12.60
CA GLY A 276 -14.10 -13.15 11.91
C GLY A 276 -15.05 -12.49 10.89
N ASN A 277 -14.61 -11.37 10.32
CA ASN A 277 -15.30 -10.59 9.31
C ASN A 277 -14.67 -10.71 7.93
N PHE A 278 -13.59 -11.49 7.78
CA PHE A 278 -12.95 -11.73 6.47
C PHE A 278 -13.98 -12.26 5.46
N LYS A 279 -13.97 -11.69 4.26
CA LYS A 279 -14.92 -12.06 3.23
C LYS A 279 -14.22 -12.21 1.89
N GLY A 280 -14.08 -13.45 1.45
CA GLY A 280 -13.77 -13.76 0.06
C GLY A 280 -14.98 -13.55 -0.85
N GLY A 281 -14.78 -13.66 -2.17
CA GLY A 281 -15.82 -13.51 -3.18
C GLY A 281 -16.20 -12.08 -3.54
N GLU A 282 -15.72 -11.08 -2.81
CA GLU A 282 -15.98 -9.65 -3.08
C GLU A 282 -14.72 -8.79 -2.89
N PRO A 283 -14.53 -7.74 -3.73
CA PRO A 283 -13.40 -6.85 -3.58
C PRO A 283 -13.58 -5.88 -2.42
N LYS A 284 -12.46 -5.54 -1.74
CA LYS A 284 -12.38 -4.48 -0.75
C LYS A 284 -11.70 -3.27 -1.39
N MET A 285 -12.43 -2.15 -1.53
CA MET A 285 -11.95 -0.95 -2.19
C MET A 285 -11.45 0.08 -1.16
N PHE A 286 -10.28 0.63 -1.43
CA PHE A 286 -9.64 1.69 -0.66
C PHE A 286 -9.53 2.97 -1.49
N ASP A 287 -10.04 4.09 -0.95
CA ASP A 287 -10.14 5.38 -1.62
C ASP A 287 -9.84 6.55 -0.65
N LEU A 288 -10.06 7.78 -1.08
CA LEU A 288 -9.89 8.98 -0.23
C LEU A 288 -10.82 8.96 0.99
N SER A 289 -12.05 8.42 0.86
CA SER A 289 -13.07 8.47 1.91
C SER A 289 -12.70 7.61 3.12
N ASN A 290 -11.95 6.53 2.91
CA ASN A 290 -11.52 5.60 3.96
C ASN A 290 -10.00 5.67 4.24
N GLY A 291 -9.30 6.66 3.66
CA GLY A 291 -7.88 6.87 3.88
C GLY A 291 -6.98 5.86 3.15
N GLY A 292 -7.54 5.11 2.20
CA GLY A 292 -6.79 4.13 1.40
C GLY A 292 -5.84 4.77 0.41
N VAL A 293 -6.15 5.99 -0.06
CA VAL A 293 -5.28 6.79 -0.92
C VAL A 293 -5.21 8.24 -0.45
N GLY A 294 -4.25 9.00 -0.98
CA GLY A 294 -4.09 10.41 -0.59
C GLY A 294 -2.85 11.05 -1.20
N PHE A 295 -2.33 12.05 -0.52
CA PHE A 295 -1.05 12.68 -0.87
C PHE A 295 -0.22 13.01 0.37
N GLU A 296 1.09 12.99 0.21
CA GLU A 296 2.05 13.34 1.27
C GLU A 296 2.16 14.87 1.40
N LYS A 297 2.09 15.38 2.64
CA LYS A 297 2.37 16.77 2.97
C LYS A 297 3.84 16.91 3.31
N THR A 298 4.58 17.68 2.51
CA THR A 298 6.02 17.89 2.69
C THR A 298 6.36 19.35 2.98
N ASP A 299 7.55 19.60 3.50
CA ASP A 299 8.07 20.96 3.74
C ASP A 299 8.32 21.76 2.45
N LEU A 300 8.33 21.09 1.28
CA LEU A 300 8.45 21.74 -0.02
C LEU A 300 7.12 22.31 -0.54
N LEU A 301 5.99 21.95 0.08
CA LEU A 301 4.67 22.48 -0.27
C LEU A 301 4.33 23.68 0.62
N SER A 302 3.71 24.71 0.02
CA SER A 302 3.12 25.78 0.81
C SER A 302 1.79 25.35 1.44
N ASP A 303 1.46 25.88 2.63
CA ASP A 303 0.16 25.64 3.28
C ASP A 303 -1.00 25.97 2.34
N LYS A 304 -0.87 27.01 1.51
CA LYS A 304 -1.87 27.39 0.53
C LYS A 304 -2.09 26.32 -0.53
N THR A 305 -1.03 25.62 -0.97
CA THR A 305 -1.16 24.51 -1.92
C THR A 305 -1.84 23.33 -1.27
N ILE A 306 -1.45 22.99 -0.05
CA ILE A 306 -2.06 21.90 0.73
C ILE A 306 -3.55 22.16 0.91
N GLU A 307 -3.94 23.34 1.43
CA GLU A 307 -5.33 23.72 1.62
C GLU A 307 -6.15 23.68 0.31
N TYR A 308 -5.56 24.16 -0.79
CA TYR A 308 -6.18 24.11 -2.11
C TYR A 308 -6.52 22.68 -2.52
N VAL A 309 -5.56 21.76 -2.41
CA VAL A 309 -5.76 20.34 -2.78
C VAL A 309 -6.81 19.71 -1.88
N GLU A 310 -6.71 19.87 -0.57
CA GLU A 310 -7.68 19.33 0.38
C GLU A 310 -9.11 19.81 0.12
N ASN A 311 -9.29 21.04 -0.33
CA ASN A 311 -10.62 21.56 -0.68
C ASN A 311 -11.16 21.01 -2.00
N LYS A 312 -10.29 20.59 -2.90
CA LYS A 312 -10.66 20.05 -4.23
C LYS A 312 -11.00 18.56 -4.21
N ILE A 313 -10.42 17.82 -3.27
CA ILE A 313 -10.60 16.35 -3.17
C ILE A 313 -11.66 15.92 -2.14
N LYS A 314 -12.27 16.88 -1.44
CA LYS A 314 -13.47 16.67 -0.60
C LYS A 314 -14.70 16.46 -1.48
#